data_d7fb491de2867dfb04c55d3c36c0eb33
#
_entry.id   d7fb491de2867dfb04c55d3c36c0eb33
#
_cell.length_a   1.000
_cell.length_b   1.000
_cell.length_c   1.000
_cell.angle_alpha   90.00
_cell.angle_beta   90.00
_cell.angle_gamma   90.00
#
_symmetry.space_group_name_H-M   'P 1'
#
loop_
_entity.id
_entity.type
_entity.pdbx_description
1 polymer ?
#
loop_
_entity_poly.entity_id
_entity_poly.type
_entity_poly.pdbx_seq_one_letter_code
_entity_poly.pdbx_strand_id
1 'polypeptide(L)'
;MRRLTILVFLGLLPLGACSRKSAAPAAKKQQVVVYVSEDQVFSQPVLERFERKTGIRVRAVYDTEEAKSTGVMNRLLAERDNPQADLYWANEPIRAEVLKQRGVAEPYRSPAAEGIPAMFRDANGYWTGFSARLRVLVVNASVENPPRSVLDLGDSAWREKVVLANPLFGTTTSHLAALFVKLGDAAGRSFLARLKANAIRLTTSNGESADQVAAGQAAVSLVDSDDAINRMRRGDPVRMIVPDQGPDGLGCFVVPNAVVLVRGGPHPEAARRLADFLLSPGTERQLADADCAQVPLHPGVPVPRDVPSLNSLKIMEASYAAVAEKMVAIQPELKAWVGY
;
A
#
# COMPACT_ATOMS: atom_id res chain seq x y z
N MET A 1 -54.84 21.57 90.06
CA MET A 1 -54.40 22.10 88.79
C MET A 1 -52.93 21.82 88.67
N ARG A 2 -52.55 20.78 87.92
CA ARG A 2 -51.14 20.38 87.72
C ARG A 2 -50.71 20.92 86.38
N ARG A 3 -49.69 21.77 86.34
CA ARG A 3 -49.06 22.25 85.10
C ARG A 3 -48.02 21.22 84.63
N LEU A 4 -48.23 20.74 83.41
CA LEU A 4 -47.31 19.81 82.72
C LEU A 4 -46.28 20.64 81.89
N THR A 5 -45.01 20.56 82.26
CA THR A 5 -43.91 21.22 81.54
C THR A 5 -43.36 20.22 80.54
N ILE A 6 -43.46 20.54 79.22
CA ILE A 6 -42.91 19.76 78.13
C ILE A 6 -41.48 20.26 77.84
N LEU A 7 -40.49 19.42 78.04
CA LEU A 7 -39.10 19.64 77.61
C LEU A 7 -38.92 19.20 76.17
N VAL A 8 -38.59 20.14 75.31
CA VAL A 8 -38.21 19.85 73.90
C VAL A 8 -36.72 19.63 73.86
N PHE A 9 -36.30 18.39 73.50
CA PHE A 9 -34.93 18.04 73.19
C PHE A 9 -34.63 18.35 71.72
N LEU A 10 -33.82 19.38 71.45
CA LEU A 10 -33.27 19.67 70.14
C LEU A 10 -32.06 18.75 69.88
N GLY A 11 -32.25 17.69 69.11
CA GLY A 11 -31.13 16.84 68.68
C GLY A 11 -30.36 17.51 67.53
N LEU A 12 -29.08 17.85 67.77
CA LEU A 12 -28.13 18.23 66.72
C LEU A 12 -27.72 16.97 65.95
N LEU A 13 -28.10 16.89 64.68
CA LEU A 13 -27.58 15.90 63.72
C LEU A 13 -26.26 16.46 63.17
N PRO A 14 -25.15 15.68 63.15
CA PRO A 14 -23.93 16.13 62.46
C PRO A 14 -24.13 15.96 60.95
N LEU A 15 -24.05 17.05 60.21
CA LEU A 15 -23.92 17.05 58.75
C LEU A 15 -22.54 16.48 58.37
N GLY A 16 -22.51 15.19 58.08
CA GLY A 16 -21.35 14.54 57.45
C GLY A 16 -21.17 15.08 56.05
N ALA A 17 -20.21 15.96 55.80
CA ALA A 17 -19.79 16.41 54.48
C ALA A 17 -19.17 15.25 53.74
N CYS A 18 -19.95 14.51 52.93
CA CYS A 18 -19.42 13.60 51.93
C CYS A 18 -18.70 14.38 50.84
N SER A 19 -17.37 14.52 50.98
CA SER A 19 -16.49 14.99 49.94
C SER A 19 -16.53 13.96 48.78
N ARG A 20 -17.41 14.17 47.80
CA ARG A 20 -17.33 13.46 46.51
C ARG A 20 -16.02 13.87 45.84
N LYS A 21 -14.97 13.02 45.95
CA LYS A 21 -13.85 13.09 45.01
C LYS A 21 -14.41 13.01 43.61
N SER A 22 -14.47 14.14 42.91
CA SER A 22 -14.74 14.18 41.48
C SER A 22 -13.68 13.29 40.80
N ALA A 23 -14.07 12.13 40.33
CA ALA A 23 -13.22 11.31 39.49
C ALA A 23 -12.90 12.16 38.24
N ALA A 24 -11.63 12.45 38.04
CA ALA A 24 -11.19 13.10 36.80
C ALA A 24 -11.75 12.33 35.61
N PRO A 25 -12.30 13.00 34.58
CA PRO A 25 -12.83 12.31 33.41
C PRO A 25 -11.73 11.41 32.87
N ALA A 26 -12.03 10.12 32.72
CA ALA A 26 -11.11 9.16 32.13
C ALA A 26 -10.66 9.73 30.79
N ALA A 27 -9.36 9.98 30.62
CA ALA A 27 -8.79 10.52 29.40
C ALA A 27 -9.30 9.63 28.26
N LYS A 28 -10.01 10.22 27.28
CA LYS A 28 -10.46 9.49 26.07
C LYS A 28 -9.23 8.82 25.50
N LYS A 29 -9.23 7.48 25.40
CA LYS A 29 -8.13 6.75 24.76
C LYS A 29 -7.94 7.34 23.37
N GLN A 30 -6.73 7.81 23.09
CA GLN A 30 -6.40 8.33 21.77
C GLN A 30 -6.63 7.23 20.74
N GLN A 31 -7.14 7.58 19.58
CA GLN A 31 -7.35 6.65 18.47
C GLN A 31 -6.89 7.26 17.15
N VAL A 32 -6.66 6.42 16.16
CA VAL A 32 -6.38 6.79 14.78
C VAL A 32 -7.16 5.88 13.85
N VAL A 33 -7.77 6.45 12.82
CA VAL A 33 -8.47 5.72 11.75
C VAL A 33 -7.53 5.63 10.56
N VAL A 34 -7.17 4.42 10.15
CA VAL A 34 -6.28 4.19 9.02
C VAL A 34 -6.97 3.36 7.96
N TYR A 35 -6.96 3.86 6.71
CA TYR A 35 -7.34 3.08 5.55
C TYR A 35 -6.11 2.41 4.99
N VAL A 36 -6.23 1.12 4.64
CA VAL A 36 -5.06 0.27 4.32
C VAL A 36 -5.32 -0.49 3.03
N SER A 37 -4.48 -0.27 2.03
CA SER A 37 -4.46 -1.06 0.78
C SER A 37 -3.34 -2.10 0.75
N GLU A 38 -2.45 -2.10 1.75
CA GLU A 38 -1.50 -3.19 1.94
C GLU A 38 -2.22 -4.41 2.54
N ASP A 39 -1.79 -5.62 2.16
CA ASP A 39 -2.43 -6.86 2.58
C ASP A 39 -2.55 -6.96 4.10
N GLN A 40 -3.74 -7.29 4.58
CA GLN A 40 -4.05 -7.34 6.00
C GLN A 40 -3.11 -8.28 6.77
N VAL A 41 -2.73 -9.41 6.16
CA VAL A 41 -1.83 -10.39 6.78
C VAL A 41 -0.46 -9.78 7.14
N PHE A 42 0.00 -8.78 6.41
CA PHE A 42 1.27 -8.09 6.66
C PHE A 42 1.10 -6.77 7.43
N SER A 43 0.05 -6.02 7.12
CA SER A 43 -0.17 -4.69 7.72
C SER A 43 -0.75 -4.74 9.13
N GLN A 44 -1.64 -5.70 9.43
CA GLN A 44 -2.26 -5.83 10.75
C GLN A 44 -1.21 -6.02 11.88
N PRO A 45 -0.21 -6.92 11.77
CA PRO A 45 0.80 -7.08 12.82
C PRO A 45 1.62 -5.80 13.08
N VAL A 46 1.82 -4.96 12.06
CA VAL A 46 2.51 -3.67 12.19
C VAL A 46 1.65 -2.69 12.99
N LEU A 47 0.36 -2.59 12.67
CA LEU A 47 -0.59 -1.72 13.37
C LEU A 47 -0.80 -2.14 14.82
N GLU A 48 -0.90 -3.44 15.10
CA GLU A 48 -0.96 -3.97 16.46
C GLU A 48 0.30 -3.66 17.27
N ARG A 49 1.48 -3.71 16.64
CA ARG A 49 2.74 -3.30 17.28
C ARG A 49 2.71 -1.81 17.64
N PHE A 50 2.15 -0.96 16.78
CA PHE A 50 1.95 0.46 17.08
C PHE A 50 1.02 0.64 18.29
N GLU A 51 -0.14 -0.04 18.34
CA GLU A 51 -1.05 0.02 19.49
C GLU A 51 -0.38 -0.39 20.80
N ARG A 52 0.33 -1.53 20.79
CA ARG A 52 1.07 -2.00 21.98
C ARG A 52 2.13 -1.00 22.46
N LYS A 53 2.84 -0.37 21.54
CA LYS A 53 3.94 0.56 21.85
C LYS A 53 3.45 1.92 22.34
N THR A 54 2.30 2.38 21.86
CA THR A 54 1.85 3.77 22.06
C THR A 54 0.61 3.90 22.93
N GLY A 55 -0.18 2.84 23.09
CA GLY A 55 -1.49 2.88 23.73
C GLY A 55 -2.58 3.58 22.87
N ILE A 56 -2.26 4.04 21.65
CA ILE A 56 -3.21 4.63 20.72
C ILE A 56 -3.96 3.50 20.02
N ARG A 57 -5.30 3.50 20.10
CA ARG A 57 -6.14 2.52 19.43
C ARG A 57 -6.12 2.76 17.92
N VAL A 58 -5.86 1.72 17.12
CA VAL A 58 -5.96 1.77 15.66
C VAL A 58 -7.31 1.22 15.20
N ARG A 59 -8.01 1.98 14.37
CA ARG A 59 -9.20 1.55 13.65
C ARG A 59 -8.82 1.39 12.18
N ALA A 60 -8.40 0.19 11.83
CA ALA A 60 -8.02 -0.11 10.45
C ALA A 60 -9.25 -0.47 9.62
N VAL A 61 -9.30 0.05 8.39
CA VAL A 61 -10.25 -0.32 7.34
C VAL A 61 -9.43 -0.81 6.17
N TYR A 62 -9.52 -2.11 5.91
CA TYR A 62 -8.75 -2.77 4.85
C TYR A 62 -9.49 -2.72 3.52
N ASP A 63 -8.72 -2.69 2.46
CA ASP A 63 -9.18 -2.78 1.08
C ASP A 63 -9.55 -4.24 0.72
N THR A 64 -10.27 -4.42 -0.39
CA THR A 64 -10.57 -5.74 -0.94
C THR A 64 -9.70 -6.01 -2.16
N GLU A 65 -9.43 -7.28 -2.47
CA GLU A 65 -8.60 -7.66 -3.61
C GLU A 65 -9.22 -7.19 -4.94
N GLU A 66 -10.56 -7.27 -5.07
CA GLU A 66 -11.28 -6.93 -6.30
C GLU A 66 -11.24 -5.43 -6.65
N ALA A 67 -11.05 -4.59 -5.64
CA ALA A 67 -11.04 -3.13 -5.80
C ALA A 67 -9.70 -2.49 -5.39
N LYS A 68 -8.69 -3.31 -5.12
CA LYS A 68 -7.44 -2.94 -4.44
C LYS A 68 -6.88 -1.59 -4.88
N SER A 69 -6.59 -0.76 -3.89
CA SER A 69 -6.13 0.64 -4.02
C SER A 69 -7.14 1.59 -4.67
N THR A 70 -7.84 1.18 -5.70
CA THR A 70 -8.86 1.99 -6.40
C THR A 70 -10.08 2.23 -5.51
N GLY A 71 -10.53 1.21 -4.79
CA GLY A 71 -11.68 1.30 -3.88
C GLY A 71 -11.45 2.30 -2.76
N VAL A 72 -10.34 2.17 -2.05
CA VAL A 72 -9.97 3.09 -0.96
C VAL A 72 -9.72 4.50 -1.48
N MET A 73 -9.02 4.66 -2.61
CA MET A 73 -8.82 5.99 -3.21
C MET A 73 -10.18 6.67 -3.52
N ASN A 74 -11.11 5.98 -4.16
CA ASN A 74 -12.43 6.53 -4.49
C ASN A 74 -13.22 6.88 -3.22
N ARG A 75 -13.12 6.07 -2.18
CA ARG A 75 -13.72 6.34 -0.88
C ARG A 75 -13.15 7.61 -0.26
N LEU A 76 -11.82 7.77 -0.22
CA LEU A 76 -11.17 8.97 0.29
C LEU A 76 -11.57 10.23 -0.50
N LEU A 77 -11.73 10.11 -1.82
CA LEU A 77 -12.24 11.20 -2.68
C LEU A 77 -13.69 11.56 -2.34
N ALA A 78 -14.54 10.58 -2.11
CA ALA A 78 -15.95 10.80 -1.74
C ALA A 78 -16.09 11.41 -0.33
N GLU A 79 -15.21 11.07 0.59
CA GLU A 79 -15.18 11.57 1.96
C GLU A 79 -14.41 12.91 2.11
N ARG A 80 -13.91 13.50 1.02
CA ARG A 80 -13.03 14.69 1.06
C ARG A 80 -13.57 15.85 1.90
N ASP A 81 -14.87 16.11 1.82
CA ASP A 81 -15.52 17.24 2.52
C ASP A 81 -15.94 16.87 3.96
N ASN A 82 -15.90 15.59 4.32
CA ASN A 82 -16.13 15.07 5.66
C ASN A 82 -15.26 13.83 5.93
N PRO A 83 -13.92 14.01 6.13
CA PRO A 83 -12.97 12.93 6.24
C PRO A 83 -13.28 12.00 7.41
N GLN A 84 -13.27 10.69 7.14
CA GLN A 84 -13.46 9.63 8.14
C GLN A 84 -12.14 8.96 8.51
N ALA A 85 -11.14 9.05 7.66
CA ALA A 85 -9.80 8.53 7.90
C ALA A 85 -8.85 9.65 8.33
N ASP A 86 -7.84 9.28 9.11
CA ASP A 86 -6.73 10.14 9.51
C ASP A 86 -5.49 9.92 8.64
N LEU A 87 -5.30 8.68 8.21
CA LEU A 87 -4.13 8.25 7.45
C LEU A 87 -4.54 7.19 6.43
N TYR A 88 -3.90 7.23 5.27
CA TYR A 88 -3.95 6.16 4.27
C TYR A 88 -2.58 5.50 4.15
N TRP A 89 -2.54 4.19 4.40
CA TRP A 89 -1.44 3.32 4.04
C TRP A 89 -1.72 2.76 2.64
N ALA A 90 -1.21 3.45 1.64
CA ALA A 90 -1.29 3.01 0.26
C ALA A 90 -0.25 1.92 0.00
N ASN A 91 -0.60 0.93 -0.80
CA ASN A 91 0.34 -0.07 -1.28
C ASN A 91 1.16 0.38 -2.50
N GLU A 92 0.97 1.64 -2.95
CA GLU A 92 1.73 2.24 -4.06
C GLU A 92 1.57 3.78 -4.06
N PRO A 93 2.55 4.54 -4.62
CA PRO A 93 2.53 6.00 -4.55
C PRO A 93 1.65 6.68 -5.61
N ILE A 94 1.21 5.97 -6.65
CA ILE A 94 0.51 6.57 -7.80
C ILE A 94 -0.85 7.13 -7.36
N ARG A 95 -1.61 6.36 -6.57
CA ARG A 95 -2.88 6.83 -6.02
C ARG A 95 -2.70 7.88 -4.92
N ALA A 96 -1.56 7.85 -4.21
CA ALA A 96 -1.18 8.93 -3.30
C ALA A 96 -1.01 10.26 -4.04
N GLU A 97 -0.39 10.23 -5.23
CA GLU A 97 -0.30 11.41 -6.12
C GLU A 97 -1.67 11.88 -6.59
N VAL A 98 -2.57 10.97 -6.97
CA VAL A 98 -3.96 11.35 -7.33
C VAL A 98 -4.65 12.04 -6.15
N LEU A 99 -4.54 11.50 -4.93
CA LEU A 99 -5.12 12.11 -3.72
C LEU A 99 -4.53 13.50 -3.43
N LYS A 100 -3.22 13.69 -3.63
CA LYS A 100 -2.56 14.99 -3.56
C LYS A 100 -3.16 15.97 -4.57
N GLN A 101 -3.23 15.60 -5.84
CA GLN A 101 -3.78 16.43 -6.92
C GLN A 101 -5.25 16.81 -6.68
N ARG A 102 -6.00 15.97 -6.00
CA ARG A 102 -7.42 16.18 -5.64
C ARG A 102 -7.62 16.87 -4.30
N GLY A 103 -6.55 17.29 -3.62
CA GLY A 103 -6.59 18.05 -2.37
C GLY A 103 -7.01 17.24 -1.13
N VAL A 104 -6.97 15.91 -1.18
CA VAL A 104 -7.28 15.01 -0.06
C VAL A 104 -6.08 14.83 0.87
N ALA A 105 -4.87 14.84 0.33
CA ALA A 105 -3.66 14.68 1.12
C ALA A 105 -3.28 15.97 1.87
N GLU A 106 -2.73 15.81 3.08
CA GLU A 106 -2.10 16.88 3.89
C GLU A 106 -0.58 16.71 3.88
N PRO A 107 0.21 17.78 3.69
CA PRO A 107 1.66 17.67 3.71
C PRO A 107 2.19 17.40 5.13
N TYR A 108 3.07 16.43 5.26
CA TYR A 108 3.78 16.10 6.47
C TYR A 108 5.18 15.54 6.17
N ARG A 109 6.21 16.14 6.75
CA ARG A 109 7.58 15.64 6.67
C ARG A 109 7.92 14.91 7.97
N SER A 110 7.79 13.60 7.94
CA SER A 110 8.13 12.75 9.08
C SER A 110 9.64 12.77 9.34
N PRO A 111 10.09 13.00 10.57
CA PRO A 111 11.51 12.85 10.93
C PRO A 111 11.98 11.40 10.79
N ALA A 112 11.07 10.41 10.88
CA ALA A 112 11.40 9.01 10.71
C ALA A 112 11.69 8.63 9.24
N ALA A 113 11.42 9.52 8.28
CA ALA A 113 11.72 9.31 6.87
C ALA A 113 13.13 9.81 6.46
N GLU A 114 13.94 10.20 7.41
CA GLU A 114 15.33 10.59 7.13
C GLU A 114 16.09 9.41 6.51
N GLY A 115 16.81 9.67 5.42
CA GLY A 115 17.54 8.64 4.67
C GLY A 115 16.74 7.94 3.57
N ILE A 116 15.41 8.01 3.53
CA ILE A 116 14.63 7.49 2.38
C ILE A 116 14.99 8.32 1.13
N PRO A 117 15.36 7.67 0.00
CA PRO A 117 15.75 8.38 -1.21
C PRO A 117 14.66 9.33 -1.74
N ALA A 118 15.08 10.48 -2.28
CA ALA A 118 14.17 11.53 -2.74
C ALA A 118 13.17 11.06 -3.82
N MET A 119 13.57 10.11 -4.66
CA MET A 119 12.71 9.54 -5.69
C MET A 119 11.48 8.80 -5.13
N PHE A 120 11.53 8.37 -3.88
CA PHE A 120 10.44 7.69 -3.17
C PHE A 120 9.65 8.61 -2.23
N ARG A 121 9.73 9.92 -2.42
CA ARG A 121 9.02 10.91 -1.61
C ARG A 121 8.44 12.01 -2.49
N ASP A 122 7.28 12.52 -2.13
CA ASP A 122 6.81 13.78 -2.73
C ASP A 122 7.67 14.96 -2.24
N ALA A 123 8.10 15.81 -3.17
CA ALA A 123 8.97 16.96 -2.86
C ALA A 123 8.34 17.94 -1.86
N ASN A 124 7.01 18.03 -1.85
CA ASN A 124 6.25 18.90 -0.93
C ASN A 124 5.74 18.18 0.32
N GLY A 125 6.01 16.86 0.46
CA GLY A 125 5.69 16.07 1.65
C GLY A 125 4.26 15.55 1.72
N TYR A 126 3.51 15.50 0.62
CA TYR A 126 2.13 14.98 0.61
C TYR A 126 2.06 13.46 0.76
N TRP A 127 3.12 12.77 0.42
CA TRP A 127 3.29 11.35 0.70
C TRP A 127 4.77 11.00 0.86
N THR A 128 5.03 9.92 1.56
CA THR A 128 6.37 9.35 1.72
C THR A 128 6.30 7.85 1.55
N GLY A 129 7.18 7.33 0.69
CA GLY A 129 7.32 5.90 0.43
C GLY A 129 8.09 5.18 1.52
N PHE A 130 7.83 3.87 1.69
CA PHE A 130 8.59 2.96 2.53
C PHE A 130 8.37 1.52 2.07
N SER A 131 9.29 0.62 2.38
CA SER A 131 9.16 -0.81 2.07
C SER A 131 8.59 -1.09 0.68
N ALA A 132 9.48 -1.24 -0.29
CA ALA A 132 9.09 -1.36 -1.70
C ALA A 132 8.89 -2.81 -2.14
N ARG A 133 8.09 -2.97 -3.18
CA ARG A 133 8.01 -4.17 -4.01
C ARG A 133 8.60 -3.87 -5.38
N LEU A 134 9.05 -4.91 -6.05
CA LEU A 134 9.52 -4.87 -7.42
C LEU A 134 8.43 -5.42 -8.33
N ARG A 135 8.23 -4.83 -9.50
CA ARG A 135 7.39 -5.46 -10.54
C ARG A 135 8.24 -6.47 -11.27
N VAL A 136 7.92 -7.75 -11.12
CA VAL A 136 8.73 -8.88 -11.56
C VAL A 136 7.93 -9.82 -12.46
N LEU A 137 8.64 -10.65 -13.21
CA LEU A 137 8.03 -11.79 -13.90
C LEU A 137 8.13 -13.02 -12.99
N VAL A 138 7.00 -13.60 -12.64
CA VAL A 138 6.94 -14.95 -12.08
C VAL A 138 6.80 -15.93 -13.25
N VAL A 139 7.69 -16.92 -13.30
CA VAL A 139 7.82 -17.85 -14.43
C VAL A 139 7.78 -19.28 -13.91
N ASN A 140 6.98 -20.15 -14.54
CA ASN A 140 6.97 -21.55 -14.19
C ASN A 140 8.35 -22.19 -14.44
N ALA A 141 8.81 -23.05 -13.54
CA ALA A 141 10.15 -23.64 -13.58
C ALA A 141 10.42 -24.46 -14.85
N SER A 142 9.36 -24.97 -15.50
CA SER A 142 9.45 -25.75 -16.76
C SER A 142 9.80 -24.89 -17.99
N VAL A 143 9.76 -23.57 -17.89
CA VAL A 143 10.07 -22.67 -19.01
C VAL A 143 11.58 -22.54 -19.16
N GLU A 144 12.17 -23.08 -20.22
CA GLU A 144 13.63 -23.07 -20.45
C GLU A 144 14.15 -21.65 -20.80
N ASN A 145 13.48 -20.97 -21.73
CA ASN A 145 13.85 -19.64 -22.20
C ASN A 145 12.81 -18.60 -21.78
N PRO A 146 12.89 -18.07 -20.55
CA PRO A 146 11.92 -17.14 -20.03
C PRO A 146 12.05 -15.75 -20.64
N PRO A 147 10.97 -14.92 -20.63
CA PRO A 147 11.05 -13.53 -21.04
C PRO A 147 12.00 -12.75 -20.10
N ARG A 148 12.68 -11.76 -20.65
CA ARG A 148 13.61 -10.90 -19.89
C ARG A 148 13.15 -9.45 -19.82
N SER A 149 12.22 -9.06 -20.66
CA SER A 149 11.55 -7.75 -20.68
C SER A 149 10.06 -7.93 -20.44
N VAL A 150 9.44 -6.92 -19.84
CA VAL A 150 7.97 -6.84 -19.77
C VAL A 150 7.37 -6.82 -21.17
N LEU A 151 8.06 -6.21 -22.13
CA LEU A 151 7.59 -6.10 -23.52
C LEU A 151 7.59 -7.42 -24.26
N ASP A 152 8.39 -8.41 -23.84
CA ASP A 152 8.43 -9.76 -24.42
C ASP A 152 7.07 -10.48 -24.28
N LEU A 153 6.29 -10.13 -23.22
CA LEU A 153 4.94 -10.70 -23.02
C LEU A 153 4.00 -10.43 -24.20
N GLY A 154 4.30 -9.40 -25.00
CA GLY A 154 3.60 -9.10 -26.26
C GLY A 154 4.06 -9.90 -27.48
N ASP A 155 5.11 -10.73 -27.38
CA ASP A 155 5.63 -11.49 -28.49
C ASP A 155 4.82 -12.78 -28.71
N SER A 156 4.67 -13.18 -29.97
CA SER A 156 3.84 -14.34 -30.36
C SER A 156 4.28 -15.66 -29.72
N ALA A 157 5.55 -15.78 -29.30
CA ALA A 157 6.06 -16.93 -28.55
C ALA A 157 5.32 -17.15 -27.22
N TRP A 158 4.68 -16.12 -26.68
CA TRP A 158 3.96 -16.14 -25.40
C TRP A 158 2.43 -16.21 -25.57
N ARG A 159 1.95 -16.45 -26.79
CA ARG A 159 0.52 -16.58 -27.09
C ARG A 159 -0.14 -17.64 -26.20
N GLU A 160 -1.24 -17.27 -25.53
CA GLU A 160 -2.02 -18.11 -24.61
C GLU A 160 -1.27 -18.63 -23.38
N LYS A 161 -0.02 -18.15 -23.15
CA LYS A 161 0.85 -18.60 -22.05
C LYS A 161 0.95 -17.57 -20.91
N VAL A 162 0.37 -16.38 -21.08
CA VAL A 162 0.45 -15.28 -20.13
C VAL A 162 -0.86 -15.12 -19.38
N VAL A 163 -0.77 -14.94 -18.07
CA VAL A 163 -1.84 -14.39 -17.23
C VAL A 163 -1.43 -13.04 -16.69
N LEU A 164 -2.38 -12.16 -16.42
CA LEU A 164 -2.13 -10.82 -15.90
C LEU A 164 -3.27 -10.41 -14.98
N ALA A 165 -2.94 -9.82 -13.83
CA ALA A 165 -3.96 -9.21 -12.97
C ALA A 165 -4.71 -8.11 -13.73
N ASN A 166 -6.03 -7.99 -13.49
CA ASN A 166 -6.90 -7.03 -14.17
C ASN A 166 -6.29 -5.61 -14.10
N PRO A 167 -5.99 -5.00 -15.26
CA PRO A 167 -5.29 -3.71 -15.33
C PRO A 167 -6.14 -2.50 -14.90
N LEU A 168 -7.35 -2.70 -14.43
CA LEU A 168 -8.17 -1.64 -13.85
C LEU A 168 -7.86 -1.40 -12.36
N PHE A 169 -7.09 -2.29 -11.72
CA PHE A 169 -6.85 -2.28 -10.28
C PHE A 169 -5.37 -2.51 -9.95
N GLY A 170 -4.98 -2.10 -8.75
CA GLY A 170 -3.68 -2.40 -8.15
C GLY A 170 -2.47 -1.91 -8.95
N THR A 171 -1.34 -2.56 -8.70
CA THR A 171 -0.03 -2.21 -9.26
C THR A 171 0.11 -2.49 -10.75
N THR A 172 -0.73 -3.37 -11.31
CA THR A 172 -0.77 -3.62 -12.76
C THR A 172 -1.21 -2.39 -13.54
N THR A 173 -2.25 -1.67 -13.05
CA THR A 173 -2.65 -0.37 -13.65
C THR A 173 -1.50 0.62 -13.64
N SER A 174 -0.83 0.75 -12.49
CA SER A 174 0.28 1.67 -12.29
C SER A 174 1.46 1.34 -13.21
N HIS A 175 1.81 0.06 -13.36
CA HIS A 175 2.90 -0.35 -14.25
C HIS A 175 2.56 -0.11 -15.73
N LEU A 176 1.35 -0.40 -16.17
CA LEU A 176 0.94 -0.07 -17.55
C LEU A 176 1.02 1.44 -17.79
N ALA A 177 0.54 2.26 -16.85
CA ALA A 177 0.69 3.71 -16.97
C ALA A 177 2.16 4.16 -17.03
N ALA A 178 3.04 3.52 -16.25
CA ALA A 178 4.48 3.78 -16.30
C ALA A 178 5.09 3.42 -17.67
N LEU A 179 4.64 2.33 -18.29
CA LEU A 179 5.05 1.98 -19.66
C LEU A 179 4.60 3.03 -20.67
N PHE A 180 3.39 3.57 -20.55
CA PHE A 180 2.94 4.69 -21.41
C PHE A 180 3.79 5.95 -21.20
N VAL A 181 4.18 6.27 -19.97
CA VAL A 181 5.10 7.39 -19.68
C VAL A 181 6.47 7.15 -20.31
N LYS A 182 7.01 5.95 -20.15
CA LYS A 182 8.39 5.62 -20.60
C LYS A 182 8.51 5.46 -22.11
N LEU A 183 7.51 4.87 -22.75
CA LEU A 183 7.53 4.52 -24.18
C LEU A 183 6.81 5.54 -25.07
N GLY A 184 5.94 6.36 -24.47
CA GLY A 184 4.98 7.20 -25.19
C GLY A 184 3.70 6.44 -25.57
N ASP A 185 2.66 7.21 -25.88
CA ASP A 185 1.30 6.71 -26.09
C ASP A 185 1.18 5.69 -27.23
N ALA A 186 1.84 5.93 -28.34
CA ALA A 186 1.77 5.03 -29.51
C ALA A 186 2.35 3.64 -29.20
N ALA A 187 3.51 3.59 -28.57
CA ALA A 187 4.15 2.32 -28.22
C ALA A 187 3.43 1.61 -27.05
N GLY A 188 2.88 2.37 -26.08
CA GLY A 188 2.04 1.82 -25.01
C GLY A 188 0.78 1.13 -25.58
N ARG A 189 0.07 1.79 -26.51
CA ARG A 189 -1.09 1.20 -27.21
C ARG A 189 -0.70 -0.03 -28.05
N SER A 190 0.43 0.05 -28.76
CA SER A 190 0.94 -1.10 -29.50
C SER A 190 1.21 -2.30 -28.60
N PHE A 191 1.77 -2.07 -27.41
CA PHE A 191 1.99 -3.13 -26.42
C PHE A 191 0.68 -3.74 -25.94
N LEU A 192 -0.33 -2.93 -25.56
CA LEU A 192 -1.66 -3.43 -25.18
C LEU A 192 -2.32 -4.24 -26.31
N ALA A 193 -2.18 -3.79 -27.56
CA ALA A 193 -2.71 -4.51 -28.72
C ALA A 193 -2.04 -5.88 -28.90
N ARG A 194 -0.72 -5.96 -28.72
CA ARG A 194 0.04 -7.23 -28.79
C ARG A 194 -0.37 -8.18 -27.65
N LEU A 195 -0.53 -7.68 -26.42
CA LEU A 195 -1.04 -8.50 -25.32
C LEU A 195 -2.42 -9.09 -25.64
N LYS A 196 -3.32 -8.28 -26.21
CA LYS A 196 -4.65 -8.74 -26.65
C LYS A 196 -4.57 -9.78 -27.77
N ALA A 197 -3.70 -9.57 -28.75
CA ALA A 197 -3.46 -10.51 -29.85
C ALA A 197 -2.87 -11.84 -29.33
N ASN A 198 -2.12 -11.80 -28.25
CA ASN A 198 -1.58 -12.99 -27.57
C ASN A 198 -2.62 -13.74 -26.72
N ALA A 199 -3.88 -13.28 -26.70
CA ALA A 199 -4.96 -13.91 -25.95
C ALA A 199 -4.59 -14.13 -24.47
N ILE A 200 -3.98 -13.13 -23.85
CA ILE A 200 -3.65 -13.20 -22.43
C ILE A 200 -4.93 -13.35 -21.59
N ARG A 201 -4.86 -14.11 -20.51
CA ARG A 201 -5.98 -14.26 -19.58
C ARG A 201 -5.84 -13.29 -18.42
N LEU A 202 -6.97 -12.70 -18.00
CA LEU A 202 -7.01 -11.81 -16.86
C LEU A 202 -7.39 -12.58 -15.59
N THR A 203 -6.77 -12.21 -14.48
CA THR A 203 -7.04 -12.71 -13.13
C THR A 203 -7.53 -11.58 -12.24
N THR A 204 -8.04 -11.89 -11.07
CA THR A 204 -8.53 -10.89 -10.11
C THR A 204 -7.39 -10.16 -9.39
N SER A 205 -6.23 -10.83 -9.17
CA SER A 205 -5.10 -10.28 -8.42
C SER A 205 -3.75 -10.79 -8.93
N ASN A 206 -2.65 -10.14 -8.52
CA ASN A 206 -1.29 -10.64 -8.74
C ASN A 206 -1.07 -11.99 -8.05
N GLY A 207 -1.62 -12.17 -6.85
CA GLY A 207 -1.56 -13.44 -6.12
C GLY A 207 -2.19 -14.59 -6.91
N GLU A 208 -3.41 -14.41 -7.45
CA GLU A 208 -4.05 -15.39 -8.32
C GLU A 208 -3.23 -15.66 -9.58
N SER A 209 -2.65 -14.62 -10.18
CA SER A 209 -1.77 -14.77 -11.33
C SER A 209 -0.56 -15.65 -11.00
N ALA A 210 0.08 -15.43 -9.85
CA ALA A 210 1.20 -16.24 -9.39
C ALA A 210 0.79 -17.69 -9.09
N ASP A 211 -0.41 -17.92 -8.53
CA ASP A 211 -0.94 -19.27 -8.30
C ASP A 211 -1.19 -20.03 -9.61
N GLN A 212 -1.74 -19.37 -10.64
CA GLN A 212 -1.92 -19.99 -11.95
C GLN A 212 -0.59 -20.36 -12.62
N VAL A 213 0.46 -19.54 -12.46
CA VAL A 213 1.81 -19.87 -12.93
C VAL A 213 2.39 -21.04 -12.14
N ALA A 214 2.25 -21.06 -10.82
CA ALA A 214 2.71 -22.14 -9.96
C ALA A 214 2.03 -23.48 -10.29
N ALA A 215 0.74 -23.45 -10.58
CA ALA A 215 -0.04 -24.62 -11.00
C ALA A 215 0.23 -25.07 -12.44
N GLY A 216 1.11 -24.40 -13.20
CA GLY A 216 1.38 -24.71 -14.60
C GLY A 216 0.25 -24.36 -15.56
N GLN A 217 -0.75 -23.61 -15.11
CA GLN A 217 -1.87 -23.15 -15.94
C GLN A 217 -1.47 -21.96 -16.85
N ALA A 218 -0.39 -21.28 -16.50
CA ALA A 218 0.27 -20.27 -17.31
C ALA A 218 1.79 -20.43 -17.23
N ALA A 219 2.50 -19.96 -18.24
CA ALA A 219 3.95 -19.99 -18.25
C ALA A 219 4.58 -18.83 -17.48
N VAL A 220 3.94 -17.65 -17.51
CA VAL A 220 4.48 -16.42 -16.96
C VAL A 220 3.38 -15.44 -16.59
N SER A 221 3.65 -14.61 -15.58
CA SER A 221 2.87 -13.42 -15.25
C SER A 221 3.77 -12.28 -14.78
N LEU A 222 3.29 -11.04 -14.94
CA LEU A 222 3.86 -9.84 -14.34
C LEU A 222 3.15 -9.58 -13.00
N VAL A 223 3.87 -9.73 -11.90
CA VAL A 223 3.34 -9.63 -10.52
C VAL A 223 4.20 -8.75 -9.64
N ASP A 224 3.82 -8.55 -8.39
CA ASP A 224 4.69 -7.94 -7.38
C ASP A 224 5.67 -8.99 -6.81
N SER A 225 6.84 -8.55 -6.34
CA SER A 225 7.90 -9.47 -5.87
C SER A 225 7.47 -10.31 -4.67
N ASP A 226 6.65 -9.78 -3.78
CA ASP A 226 6.08 -10.51 -2.66
C ASP A 226 5.23 -11.71 -3.09
N ASP A 227 4.43 -11.58 -4.14
CA ASP A 227 3.67 -12.69 -4.71
C ASP A 227 4.56 -13.82 -5.22
N ALA A 228 5.62 -13.46 -5.97
CA ALA A 228 6.57 -14.44 -6.50
C ALA A 228 7.37 -15.12 -5.37
N ILE A 229 7.88 -14.33 -4.41
CA ILE A 229 8.70 -14.83 -3.30
C ILE A 229 7.89 -15.76 -2.40
N ASN A 230 6.64 -15.40 -2.11
CA ASN A 230 5.77 -16.23 -1.30
C ASN A 230 5.60 -17.64 -1.91
N ARG A 231 5.44 -17.74 -3.24
CA ARG A 231 5.36 -19.04 -3.95
C ARG A 231 6.70 -19.78 -3.92
N MET A 232 7.81 -19.08 -4.15
CA MET A 232 9.15 -19.68 -4.07
C MET A 232 9.45 -20.23 -2.67
N ARG A 233 9.10 -19.49 -1.61
CA ARG A 233 9.30 -19.93 -0.21
C ARG A 233 8.44 -21.12 0.17
N ARG A 234 7.27 -21.29 -0.44
CA ARG A 234 6.43 -22.49 -0.28
C ARG A 234 6.96 -23.70 -1.04
N GLY A 235 7.97 -23.53 -1.89
CA GLY A 235 8.53 -24.59 -2.72
C GLY A 235 7.75 -24.84 -4.01
N ASP A 236 6.88 -23.91 -4.41
CA ASP A 236 6.16 -24.00 -5.67
C ASP A 236 7.14 -23.94 -6.86
N PRO A 237 6.84 -24.62 -8.00
CA PRO A 237 7.75 -24.72 -9.14
C PRO A 237 7.79 -23.43 -9.97
N VAL A 238 8.22 -22.32 -9.34
CA VAL A 238 8.34 -21.01 -9.97
C VAL A 238 9.69 -20.38 -9.70
N ARG A 239 10.06 -19.42 -10.54
CA ARG A 239 11.21 -18.55 -10.35
C ARG A 239 10.82 -17.11 -10.62
N MET A 240 11.48 -16.19 -9.91
CA MET A 240 11.33 -14.75 -10.09
C MET A 240 12.41 -14.21 -11.04
N ILE A 241 12.02 -13.37 -11.98
CA ILE A 241 12.93 -12.63 -12.86
C ILE A 241 12.63 -11.14 -12.70
N VAL A 242 13.68 -10.35 -12.39
CA VAL A 242 13.58 -8.89 -12.48
C VAL A 242 13.74 -8.51 -13.96
N PRO A 243 12.73 -7.96 -14.61
CA PRO A 243 12.78 -7.68 -16.04
C PRO A 243 13.62 -6.45 -16.36
N ASP A 244 13.96 -6.30 -17.65
CA ASP A 244 14.52 -5.06 -18.21
C ASP A 244 15.85 -4.59 -17.61
N GLN A 245 16.72 -5.54 -17.19
CA GLN A 245 18.00 -5.22 -16.53
C GLN A 245 19.17 -5.10 -17.53
N GLY A 246 18.95 -5.42 -18.81
CA GLY A 246 19.99 -5.26 -19.85
C GLY A 246 20.29 -3.78 -20.18
N PRO A 247 21.32 -3.52 -21.01
CA PRO A 247 21.70 -2.15 -21.39
C PRO A 247 20.54 -1.34 -21.96
N ASP A 248 19.74 -1.93 -22.86
CA ASP A 248 18.59 -1.30 -23.52
C ASP A 248 17.26 -1.53 -22.78
N GLY A 249 17.28 -2.22 -21.64
CA GLY A 249 16.07 -2.51 -20.85
C GLY A 249 15.45 -1.25 -20.24
N LEU A 250 14.17 -1.28 -20.01
CA LEU A 250 13.41 -0.15 -19.42
C LEU A 250 13.75 0.10 -17.94
N GLY A 251 14.32 -0.90 -17.26
CA GLY A 251 14.49 -0.94 -15.81
C GLY A 251 13.27 -1.52 -15.09
N CYS A 252 13.48 -1.97 -13.88
CA CYS A 252 12.43 -2.49 -13.01
C CYS A 252 11.54 -1.36 -12.48
N PHE A 253 10.23 -1.48 -12.58
CA PHE A 253 9.31 -0.55 -11.92
C PHE A 253 9.22 -0.89 -10.43
N VAL A 254 9.64 0.05 -9.58
CA VAL A 254 9.67 -0.09 -8.11
C VAL A 254 8.40 0.51 -7.53
N VAL A 255 7.76 -0.20 -6.63
CA VAL A 255 6.47 0.16 -6.04
C VAL A 255 6.57 0.19 -4.52
N PRO A 256 6.98 1.32 -3.92
CA PRO A 256 6.95 1.44 -2.46
C PRO A 256 5.52 1.53 -1.95
N ASN A 257 5.28 1.11 -0.71
CA ASN A 257 4.13 1.59 0.04
C ASN A 257 4.22 3.11 0.17
N ALA A 258 3.11 3.77 0.44
CA ALA A 258 3.11 5.21 0.72
C ALA A 258 2.25 5.54 1.94
N VAL A 259 2.75 6.44 2.78
CA VAL A 259 1.98 7.07 3.87
C VAL A 259 1.42 8.38 3.38
N VAL A 260 0.11 8.57 3.53
CA VAL A 260 -0.60 9.81 3.20
C VAL A 260 -1.40 10.25 4.42
N LEU A 261 -1.16 11.45 4.95
CA LEU A 261 -2.06 12.04 5.93
C LEU A 261 -3.29 12.59 5.21
N VAL A 262 -4.48 12.32 5.76
CA VAL A 262 -5.74 12.80 5.20
C VAL A 262 -6.03 14.20 5.74
N ARG A 263 -6.22 15.16 4.84
CA ARG A 263 -6.54 16.55 5.20
C ARG A 263 -7.84 16.60 5.98
N GLY A 264 -7.81 17.25 7.15
CA GLY A 264 -8.98 17.37 8.01
C GLY A 264 -9.37 16.09 8.73
N GLY A 265 -8.51 15.07 8.76
CA GLY A 265 -8.72 13.85 9.52
C GLY A 265 -9.00 14.14 11.01
N PRO A 266 -9.90 13.34 11.64
CA PRO A 266 -10.41 13.65 13.00
C PRO A 266 -9.36 13.55 14.13
N HIS A 267 -8.21 12.87 13.90
CA HIS A 267 -7.20 12.64 14.95
C HIS A 267 -5.77 12.96 14.45
N PRO A 268 -5.46 14.24 14.09
CA PRO A 268 -4.22 14.59 13.38
C PRO A 268 -2.93 14.25 14.15
N GLU A 269 -2.90 14.41 15.49
CA GLU A 269 -1.72 14.07 16.28
C GLU A 269 -1.45 12.55 16.32
N ALA A 270 -2.49 11.75 16.44
CA ALA A 270 -2.37 10.30 16.40
C ALA A 270 -1.95 9.81 15.00
N ALA A 271 -2.44 10.47 13.94
CA ALA A 271 -2.07 10.21 12.56
C ALA A 271 -0.56 10.46 12.31
N ARG A 272 -0.02 11.60 12.78
CA ARG A 272 1.42 11.88 12.67
C ARG A 272 2.27 10.86 13.40
N ARG A 273 1.86 10.46 14.60
CA ARG A 273 2.56 9.41 15.36
C ARG A 273 2.52 8.04 14.64
N LEU A 274 1.39 7.71 13.99
CA LEU A 274 1.31 6.50 13.17
C LEU A 274 2.18 6.63 11.92
N ALA A 275 2.18 7.79 11.25
CA ALA A 275 3.02 8.05 10.09
C ALA A 275 4.51 7.88 10.44
N ASP A 276 4.99 8.47 11.55
CA ASP A 276 6.37 8.31 12.00
C ASP A 276 6.72 6.85 12.32
N PHE A 277 5.77 6.12 12.89
CA PHE A 277 5.95 4.70 13.16
C PHE A 277 6.05 3.86 11.90
N LEU A 278 5.16 4.08 10.93
CA LEU A 278 5.16 3.36 9.65
C LEU A 278 6.44 3.65 8.85
N LEU A 279 6.89 4.91 8.85
CA LEU A 279 8.08 5.36 8.15
C LEU A 279 9.38 5.05 8.89
N SER A 280 9.35 4.34 10.01
CA SER A 280 10.56 4.02 10.75
C SER A 280 11.34 2.82 10.16
N PRO A 281 12.68 2.78 10.28
CA PRO A 281 13.48 1.61 9.91
C PRO A 281 13.01 0.30 10.55
N GLY A 282 12.43 0.38 11.75
CA GLY A 282 11.90 -0.78 12.47
C GLY A 282 10.64 -1.37 11.82
N THR A 283 9.84 -0.56 11.13
CA THR A 283 8.70 -1.06 10.36
C THR A 283 9.16 -1.68 9.05
N GLU A 284 10.09 -1.06 8.34
CA GLU A 284 10.69 -1.66 7.14
C GLU A 284 11.38 -2.99 7.45
N ARG A 285 12.09 -3.08 8.58
CA ARG A 285 12.68 -4.35 9.01
C ARG A 285 11.62 -5.43 9.24
N GLN A 286 10.50 -5.09 9.88
CA GLN A 286 9.41 -6.04 10.11
C GLN A 286 8.81 -6.56 8.80
N LEU A 287 8.61 -5.67 7.80
CA LEU A 287 8.07 -6.05 6.49
C LEU A 287 9.10 -6.82 5.65
N ALA A 288 10.39 -6.52 5.79
CA ALA A 288 11.46 -7.26 5.13
C ALA A 288 11.60 -8.69 5.68
N ASP A 289 11.44 -8.86 6.99
CA ASP A 289 11.54 -10.17 7.65
C ASP A 289 10.25 -11.01 7.49
N ALA A 290 9.12 -10.41 7.11
CA ALA A 290 7.86 -11.09 6.85
C ALA A 290 7.88 -11.86 5.51
N ASP A 291 6.84 -12.67 5.29
CA ASP A 291 6.71 -13.44 4.03
C ASP A 291 6.55 -12.57 2.78
N CYS A 292 6.11 -11.32 2.93
CA CYS A 292 6.09 -10.35 1.84
C CYS A 292 7.49 -9.90 1.39
N ALA A 293 8.53 -10.07 2.20
CA ALA A 293 9.92 -9.80 1.87
C ALA A 293 10.13 -8.44 1.16
N GLN A 294 9.48 -7.39 1.65
CA GLN A 294 9.55 -6.07 1.02
C GLN A 294 10.94 -5.46 1.15
N VAL A 295 11.35 -4.73 0.13
CA VAL A 295 12.68 -4.10 0.04
C VAL A 295 12.71 -2.82 0.88
N PRO A 296 13.55 -2.70 1.91
CA PRO A 296 13.67 -1.48 2.69
C PRO A 296 14.20 -0.32 1.85
N LEU A 297 13.71 0.89 2.12
CA LEU A 297 14.21 2.11 1.50
C LEU A 297 15.22 2.85 2.39
N HIS A 298 15.20 2.61 3.70
CA HIS A 298 16.20 3.18 4.59
C HIS A 298 17.56 2.52 4.41
N PRO A 299 18.64 3.30 4.34
CA PRO A 299 19.98 2.76 4.36
C PRO A 299 20.23 2.01 5.69
N GLY A 300 20.94 0.88 5.60
CA GLY A 300 21.30 0.08 6.78
C GLY A 300 20.23 -0.91 7.26
N VAL A 301 19.01 -0.86 6.75
CA VAL A 301 18.03 -1.94 6.97
C VAL A 301 18.36 -3.10 6.05
N PRO A 302 18.57 -4.33 6.57
CA PRO A 302 18.94 -5.48 5.75
C PRO A 302 17.85 -5.82 4.71
N VAL A 303 18.29 -6.03 3.47
CA VAL A 303 17.44 -6.49 2.38
C VAL A 303 17.18 -8.01 2.55
N PRO A 304 15.96 -8.51 2.30
CA PRO A 304 15.67 -9.95 2.31
C PRO A 304 16.60 -10.70 1.32
N ARG A 305 16.99 -11.93 1.68
CA ARG A 305 17.93 -12.72 0.86
C ARG A 305 17.39 -13.06 -0.53
N ASP A 306 16.07 -13.18 -0.65
CA ASP A 306 15.39 -13.61 -1.87
C ASP A 306 15.09 -12.44 -2.83
N VAL A 307 15.46 -11.21 -2.45
CA VAL A 307 15.19 -9.99 -3.22
C VAL A 307 16.50 -9.27 -3.51
N PRO A 308 16.74 -8.80 -4.74
CA PRO A 308 17.91 -7.98 -5.02
C PRO A 308 17.80 -6.60 -4.35
N SER A 309 18.95 -6.06 -3.94
CA SER A 309 19.03 -4.69 -3.46
C SER A 309 18.69 -3.69 -4.56
N LEU A 310 17.99 -2.61 -4.24
CA LEU A 310 17.68 -1.54 -5.20
C LEU A 310 18.96 -0.96 -5.85
N ASN A 311 20.06 -0.90 -5.11
CA ASN A 311 21.35 -0.40 -5.62
C ASN A 311 21.97 -1.31 -6.71
N SER A 312 21.54 -2.57 -6.80
CA SER A 312 22.02 -3.51 -7.82
C SER A 312 21.13 -3.56 -9.06
N LEU A 313 20.06 -2.77 -9.09
CA LEU A 313 19.04 -2.80 -10.14
C LEU A 313 19.09 -1.55 -11.01
N LYS A 314 18.83 -1.74 -12.29
CA LYS A 314 18.35 -0.68 -13.16
C LYS A 314 16.89 -0.40 -12.83
N ILE A 315 16.61 0.78 -12.28
CA ILE A 315 15.25 1.21 -11.92
C ILE A 315 14.64 1.93 -13.13
N MET A 316 13.36 1.68 -13.40
CA MET A 316 12.61 2.39 -14.44
C MET A 316 12.48 3.87 -14.07
N GLU A 317 13.03 4.73 -14.90
CA GLU A 317 12.92 6.18 -14.76
C GLU A 317 11.53 6.65 -15.21
N ALA A 318 10.60 6.71 -14.28
CA ALA A 318 9.26 7.25 -14.48
C ALA A 318 8.84 7.98 -13.20
N SER A 319 8.55 9.27 -13.31
CA SER A 319 8.03 10.06 -12.19
C SER A 319 6.66 9.53 -11.76
N TYR A 320 6.46 9.26 -10.48
CA TYR A 320 5.16 8.79 -9.96
C TYR A 320 4.03 9.81 -10.23
N ALA A 321 4.34 11.11 -10.23
CA ALA A 321 3.37 12.14 -10.61
C ALA A 321 2.93 12.00 -12.07
N ALA A 322 3.88 11.84 -13.00
CA ALA A 322 3.56 11.64 -14.43
C ALA A 322 2.81 10.32 -14.64
N VAL A 323 3.16 9.28 -13.90
CA VAL A 323 2.45 7.98 -13.94
C VAL A 323 1.02 8.13 -13.43
N ALA A 324 0.79 8.91 -12.37
CA ALA A 324 -0.55 9.17 -11.84
C ALA A 324 -1.44 9.92 -12.86
N GLU A 325 -0.92 10.95 -13.49
CA GLU A 325 -1.63 11.68 -14.56
C GLU A 325 -1.96 10.73 -15.73
N LYS A 326 -0.98 9.94 -16.16
CA LYS A 326 -1.15 8.97 -17.22
C LYS A 326 -2.16 7.89 -16.86
N MET A 327 -2.12 7.36 -15.65
CA MET A 327 -3.06 6.35 -15.15
C MET A 327 -4.52 6.85 -15.27
N VAL A 328 -4.78 8.10 -14.88
CA VAL A 328 -6.11 8.69 -15.01
C VAL A 328 -6.49 8.86 -16.50
N ALA A 329 -5.55 9.31 -17.32
CA ALA A 329 -5.79 9.57 -18.74
C ALA A 329 -6.11 8.30 -19.55
N ILE A 330 -5.43 7.17 -19.27
CA ILE A 330 -5.63 5.91 -20.01
C ILE A 330 -6.76 5.03 -19.44
N GLN A 331 -7.38 5.42 -18.33
CA GLN A 331 -8.44 4.62 -17.69
C GLN A 331 -9.58 4.22 -18.64
N PRO A 332 -10.13 5.12 -19.50
CA PRO A 332 -11.14 4.74 -20.49
C PRO A 332 -10.63 3.70 -21.50
N GLU A 333 -9.37 3.83 -21.92
CA GLU A 333 -8.74 2.92 -22.87
C GLU A 333 -8.54 1.52 -22.23
N LEU A 334 -8.09 1.46 -20.99
CA LEU A 334 -7.97 0.19 -20.25
C LEU A 334 -9.33 -0.49 -20.05
N LYS A 335 -10.39 0.28 -19.74
CA LYS A 335 -11.76 -0.26 -19.66
C LYS A 335 -12.18 -0.91 -20.99
N ALA A 336 -12.03 -0.20 -22.10
CA ALA A 336 -12.34 -0.73 -23.43
C ALA A 336 -11.47 -1.96 -23.79
N TRP A 337 -10.20 -1.97 -23.35
CA TRP A 337 -9.29 -3.08 -23.58
C TRP A 337 -9.71 -4.34 -22.82
N VAL A 338 -10.20 -4.21 -21.59
CA VAL A 338 -10.72 -5.31 -20.75
C VAL A 338 -12.11 -5.75 -21.21
N GLY A 339 -12.87 -4.91 -21.90
CA GLY A 339 -14.19 -5.25 -22.43
C GLY A 339 -15.37 -4.65 -21.65
N TYR A 340 -15.14 -3.53 -20.95
CA TYR A 340 -16.18 -2.72 -20.30
C TYR A 340 -16.58 -1.52 -21.14
#